data_2f8c6b7ed17a063f66c4d2c572da6c85
#
_entry.id   2f8c6b7ed17a063f66c4d2c572da6c85
#
_cell.length_a   1.000
_cell.length_b   1.000
_cell.length_c   1.000
_cell.angle_alpha   90.00
_cell.angle_beta   90.00
_cell.angle_gamma   90.00
#
_symmetry.space_group_name_H-M   'P 1'
#
loop_
_entity.id
_entity.type
_entity.pdbx_description
1 polymer ?
#
loop_
_entity_poly.entity_id
_entity_poly.type
_entity_poly.pdbx_seq_one_letter_code
_entity_poly.pdbx_strand_id
1 'polypeptide(L)'
;MIGIRGFKLNIIIMAGGRATRLKGIKKPLLNLCGKRLIDVVVSIAKELVGDGRVYICVSNYTKELTNESFGEDVEVILCPGKGYVEDLNYVLSRVKLPVLVLPSDLPFITLDVVKKFIELASSEEVNVITLTVCPNSECREVGISLFNSFSGTWTNIEFPDMLELKDIDTEEDLKVVKSLCGSMEDVVR
;
A
#
# COMPACT_ATOMS: atom_id res chain seq x y z
N MET A 1 -19.12 8.85 -13.82
CA MET A 1 -18.13 7.76 -14.08
C MET A 1 -16.96 8.40 -14.81
N ILE A 2 -15.98 8.94 -14.07
CA ILE A 2 -14.73 9.45 -14.68
C ILE A 2 -13.87 8.20 -14.91
N GLY A 3 -13.90 7.72 -16.16
CA GLY A 3 -13.04 6.61 -16.56
C GLY A 3 -11.58 7.05 -16.51
N ILE A 4 -10.77 6.39 -15.70
CA ILE A 4 -9.29 6.50 -15.69
C ILE A 4 -8.70 5.92 -17.00
N ARG A 5 -9.45 5.93 -18.10
CA ARG A 5 -8.96 5.52 -19.41
C ARG A 5 -8.06 6.61 -19.99
N GLY A 6 -6.78 6.35 -20.00
CA GLY A 6 -5.75 7.18 -20.63
C GLY A 6 -4.68 7.74 -19.68
N PHE A 7 -4.73 7.47 -18.38
CA PHE A 7 -3.70 7.87 -17.44
C PHE A 7 -2.80 6.66 -17.14
N LYS A 8 -1.54 6.74 -17.54
CA LYS A 8 -0.55 5.71 -17.24
C LYS A 8 -0.05 5.91 -15.81
N LEU A 9 -0.69 5.25 -14.85
CA LEU A 9 -0.30 5.28 -13.45
C LEU A 9 0.57 4.06 -13.14
N ASN A 10 1.79 4.26 -12.67
CA ASN A 10 2.58 3.17 -12.11
C ASN A 10 2.29 3.03 -10.62
N ILE A 11 2.37 1.81 -10.09
CA ILE A 11 2.06 1.54 -8.68
C ILE A 11 3.25 0.83 -8.04
N ILE A 12 3.69 1.32 -6.88
CA ILE A 12 4.69 0.68 -6.04
C ILE A 12 4.02 0.15 -4.79
N ILE A 13 4.19 -1.15 -4.52
CA ILE A 13 3.77 -1.76 -3.26
C ILE A 13 5.02 -1.93 -2.37
N MET A 14 5.01 -1.30 -1.20
CA MET A 14 6.10 -1.39 -0.23
C MET A 14 5.90 -2.63 0.64
N ALA A 15 6.71 -3.66 0.40
CA ALA A 15 6.60 -4.97 1.05
C ALA A 15 7.91 -5.43 1.74
N GLY A 16 8.87 -4.51 1.97
CA GLY A 16 10.21 -4.81 2.50
C GLY A 16 10.39 -4.64 4.01
N GLY A 17 9.33 -4.32 4.76
CA GLY A 17 9.40 -3.99 6.18
C GLY A 17 9.90 -5.12 7.08
N ARG A 18 10.74 -4.78 8.09
CA ARG A 18 11.32 -5.74 9.05
C ARG A 18 10.36 -6.25 10.11
N ALA A 19 9.22 -5.56 10.32
CA ALA A 19 8.21 -5.89 11.33
C ALA A 19 8.81 -6.20 12.73
N THR A 20 9.73 -5.38 13.20
CA THR A 20 10.48 -5.62 14.45
C THR A 20 9.57 -5.71 15.68
N ARG A 21 8.49 -4.94 15.71
CA ARG A 21 7.48 -4.96 16.78
C ARG A 21 6.61 -6.22 16.77
N LEU A 22 6.57 -6.94 15.65
CA LEU A 22 5.87 -8.22 15.48
C LEU A 22 6.83 -9.41 15.49
N LYS A 23 7.95 -9.31 16.22
CA LYS A 23 8.94 -10.40 16.36
C LYS A 23 9.40 -10.99 15.03
N GLY A 24 9.52 -10.16 13.99
CA GLY A 24 9.98 -10.58 12.67
C GLY A 24 8.94 -11.29 11.81
N ILE A 25 7.66 -11.21 12.15
CA ILE A 25 6.57 -11.69 11.29
C ILE A 25 6.61 -10.92 9.97
N LYS A 26 6.64 -11.65 8.86
CA LYS A 26 6.63 -11.08 7.52
C LYS A 26 5.22 -10.61 7.17
N LYS A 27 4.89 -9.35 7.51
CA LYS A 27 3.55 -8.79 7.33
C LYS A 27 2.94 -9.07 5.96
N PRO A 28 3.64 -8.87 4.81
CA PRO A 28 3.07 -9.11 3.49
C PRO A 28 2.58 -10.55 3.28
N LEU A 29 3.20 -11.51 3.98
CA LEU A 29 2.90 -12.95 3.87
C LEU A 29 1.83 -13.42 4.88
N LEU A 30 1.38 -12.56 5.79
CA LEU A 30 0.33 -12.91 6.74
C LEU A 30 -0.96 -13.26 5.99
N ASN A 31 -1.51 -14.43 6.30
CA ASN A 31 -2.84 -14.82 5.86
C ASN A 31 -3.87 -14.31 6.88
N LEU A 32 -4.72 -13.40 6.45
CA LEU A 32 -5.80 -12.83 7.23
C LEU A 32 -7.09 -12.86 6.41
N CYS A 33 -8.20 -13.27 7.02
CA CYS A 33 -9.47 -13.44 6.33
C CYS A 33 -9.37 -14.31 5.04
N GLY A 34 -8.54 -15.37 5.09
CA GLY A 34 -8.35 -16.29 3.96
C GLY A 34 -7.46 -15.81 2.82
N LYS A 35 -6.87 -14.59 2.90
CA LYS A 35 -5.97 -14.04 1.87
C LYS A 35 -4.69 -13.52 2.50
N ARG A 36 -3.56 -13.61 1.76
CA ARG A 36 -2.33 -12.94 2.18
C ARG A 36 -2.46 -11.43 1.94
N LEU A 37 -1.87 -10.62 2.82
CA LEU A 37 -1.92 -9.16 2.69
C LEU A 37 -1.35 -8.69 1.35
N ILE A 38 -0.25 -9.29 0.88
CA ILE A 38 0.32 -8.94 -0.42
C ILE A 38 -0.66 -9.21 -1.58
N ASP A 39 -1.44 -10.29 -1.53
CA ASP A 39 -2.38 -10.64 -2.59
C ASP A 39 -3.55 -9.65 -2.64
N VAL A 40 -3.99 -9.15 -1.48
CA VAL A 40 -5.04 -8.12 -1.39
C VAL A 40 -4.59 -6.85 -2.08
N VAL A 41 -3.42 -6.31 -1.71
CA VAL A 41 -2.93 -5.04 -2.28
C VAL A 41 -2.55 -5.17 -3.75
N VAL A 42 -1.99 -6.32 -4.18
CA VAL A 42 -1.70 -6.59 -5.60
C VAL A 42 -2.98 -6.63 -6.43
N SER A 43 -4.06 -7.24 -5.91
CA SER A 43 -5.35 -7.26 -6.60
C SER A 43 -5.87 -5.83 -6.83
N ILE A 44 -5.83 -4.98 -5.82
CA ILE A 44 -6.22 -3.56 -5.92
C ILE A 44 -5.34 -2.82 -6.92
N ALA A 45 -4.02 -3.01 -6.84
CA ALA A 45 -3.08 -2.37 -7.75
C ALA A 45 -3.34 -2.73 -9.21
N LYS A 46 -3.62 -4.00 -9.51
CA LYS A 46 -3.96 -4.45 -10.87
C LYS A 46 -5.22 -3.83 -11.43
N GLU A 47 -6.21 -3.57 -10.60
CA GLU A 47 -7.44 -2.90 -11.04
C GLU A 47 -7.25 -1.39 -11.32
N LEU A 48 -6.23 -0.78 -10.72
CA LEU A 48 -5.94 0.65 -10.82
C LEU A 48 -4.90 0.99 -11.89
N VAL A 49 -3.98 0.09 -12.18
CA VAL A 49 -2.74 0.38 -12.94
C VAL A 49 -2.98 0.77 -14.40
N GLY A 50 -4.09 0.33 -15.02
CA GLY A 50 -4.38 0.59 -16.43
C GLY A 50 -3.24 0.14 -17.35
N ASP A 51 -2.68 1.06 -18.16
CA ASP A 51 -1.54 0.79 -19.05
C ASP A 51 -0.16 0.95 -18.35
N GLY A 52 -0.14 1.13 -17.04
CA GLY A 52 1.07 1.21 -16.22
C GLY A 52 1.63 -0.15 -15.84
N ARG A 53 2.45 -0.17 -14.79
CA ARG A 53 3.01 -1.38 -14.18
C ARG A 53 2.91 -1.33 -12.66
N VAL A 54 2.81 -2.50 -12.06
CA VAL A 54 2.90 -2.69 -10.62
C VAL A 54 4.32 -3.14 -10.26
N TYR A 55 4.91 -2.52 -9.27
CA TYR A 55 6.23 -2.85 -8.73
C TYR A 55 6.09 -3.24 -7.26
N ILE A 56 6.64 -4.38 -6.86
CA ILE A 56 6.65 -4.80 -5.46
C ILE A 56 8.07 -4.62 -4.94
N CYS A 57 8.28 -3.64 -4.06
CA CYS A 57 9.56 -3.42 -3.39
C CYS A 57 9.66 -4.37 -2.20
N VAL A 58 10.54 -5.34 -2.29
CA VAL A 58 10.85 -6.31 -1.23
C VAL A 58 12.26 -6.08 -0.67
N SER A 59 12.53 -6.56 0.52
CA SER A 59 13.87 -6.58 1.11
C SER A 59 14.35 -8.02 1.36
N ASN A 60 15.55 -8.17 1.91
CA ASN A 60 16.04 -9.48 2.33
C ASN A 60 15.12 -10.20 3.34
N TYR A 61 14.25 -9.46 4.04
CA TYR A 61 13.29 -10.05 4.99
C TYR A 61 12.09 -10.70 4.30
N THR A 62 11.76 -10.25 3.10
CA THR A 62 10.60 -10.73 2.32
C THR A 62 11.02 -11.22 0.93
N LYS A 63 12.30 -11.60 0.78
CA LYS A 63 12.90 -12.01 -0.49
C LYS A 63 12.23 -13.22 -1.13
N GLU A 64 11.48 -14.02 -0.39
CA GLU A 64 10.71 -15.14 -0.94
C GLU A 64 9.77 -14.68 -2.06
N LEU A 65 9.23 -13.49 -1.95
CA LEU A 65 8.34 -12.90 -2.95
C LEU A 65 9.04 -12.71 -4.32
N THR A 66 10.38 -12.68 -4.38
CA THR A 66 11.09 -12.59 -5.67
C THR A 66 10.96 -13.86 -6.51
N ASN A 67 10.60 -14.98 -5.90
CA ASN A 67 10.41 -16.26 -6.57
C ASN A 67 8.94 -16.51 -6.96
N GLU A 68 8.04 -15.59 -6.62
CA GLU A 68 6.62 -15.70 -6.92
C GLU A 68 6.26 -14.95 -8.20
N SER A 69 5.25 -15.45 -8.90
CA SER A 69 4.68 -14.75 -10.06
C SER A 69 3.36 -14.11 -9.67
N PHE A 70 3.29 -12.79 -9.80
CA PHE A 70 2.07 -12.01 -9.57
C PHE A 70 1.37 -11.62 -10.89
N GLY A 71 1.87 -12.10 -12.03
CA GLY A 71 1.37 -11.81 -13.38
C GLY A 71 2.35 -10.95 -14.20
N GLU A 72 2.09 -10.83 -15.51
CA GLU A 72 3.00 -10.17 -16.48
C GLU A 72 3.17 -8.66 -16.23
N ASP A 73 2.16 -8.03 -15.60
CA ASP A 73 2.15 -6.60 -15.32
C ASP A 73 2.82 -6.24 -13.98
N VAL A 74 3.34 -7.25 -13.25
CA VAL A 74 3.91 -7.06 -11.91
C VAL A 74 5.39 -7.43 -11.91
N GLU A 75 6.23 -6.50 -11.46
CA GLU A 75 7.68 -6.70 -11.31
C GLU A 75 8.05 -6.65 -9.82
N VAL A 76 8.80 -7.65 -9.34
CA VAL A 76 9.32 -7.67 -7.97
C VAL A 76 10.74 -7.15 -7.96
N ILE A 77 10.99 -6.09 -7.18
CA ILE A 77 12.28 -5.40 -7.06
C ILE A 77 12.86 -5.66 -5.67
N LEU A 78 14.06 -6.25 -5.63
CA LEU A 78 14.81 -6.37 -4.39
C LEU A 78 15.44 -5.02 -4.03
N CYS A 79 14.89 -4.39 -2.99
CA CYS A 79 15.34 -3.11 -2.45
C CYS A 79 16.47 -3.29 -1.42
N PRO A 80 17.25 -2.25 -1.09
CA PRO A 80 18.41 -2.34 -0.19
C PRO A 80 18.09 -2.85 1.23
N GLY A 81 16.85 -2.68 1.71
CA GLY A 81 16.42 -3.08 3.06
C GLY A 81 17.02 -2.20 4.16
N LYS A 82 17.35 -0.95 3.83
CA LYS A 82 17.95 0.02 4.76
C LYS A 82 16.93 0.85 5.53
N GLY A 83 15.66 0.76 5.17
CA GLY A 83 14.56 1.50 5.76
C GLY A 83 13.57 1.94 4.69
N TYR A 84 12.38 2.41 5.13
CA TYR A 84 11.29 2.76 4.24
C TYR A 84 11.71 3.86 3.23
N VAL A 85 12.33 4.94 3.70
CA VAL A 85 12.70 6.09 2.87
C VAL A 85 13.74 5.71 1.82
N GLU A 86 14.79 4.97 2.22
CA GLU A 86 15.86 4.53 1.32
C GLU A 86 15.34 3.55 0.28
N ASP A 87 14.48 2.61 0.69
CA ASP A 87 13.89 1.62 -0.21
C ASP A 87 12.89 2.27 -1.17
N LEU A 88 12.08 3.22 -0.71
CA LEU A 88 11.18 4.00 -1.55
C LEU A 88 11.96 4.82 -2.58
N ASN A 89 12.98 5.56 -2.17
CA ASN A 89 13.83 6.34 -3.09
C ASN A 89 14.51 5.43 -4.11
N TYR A 90 14.95 4.24 -3.70
CA TYR A 90 15.58 3.27 -4.60
C TYR A 90 14.62 2.82 -5.70
N VAL A 91 13.37 2.49 -5.37
CA VAL A 91 12.41 2.03 -6.37
C VAL A 91 11.85 3.20 -7.20
N LEU A 92 11.58 4.36 -6.59
CA LEU A 92 11.14 5.57 -7.30
C LEU A 92 12.12 5.99 -8.40
N SER A 93 13.43 5.88 -8.15
CA SER A 93 14.45 6.21 -9.16
C SER A 93 14.44 5.31 -10.41
N ARG A 94 13.68 4.22 -10.41
CA ARG A 94 13.58 3.22 -11.49
C ARG A 94 12.23 3.20 -12.19
N VAL A 95 11.25 3.89 -11.63
CA VAL A 95 9.86 3.89 -12.10
C VAL A 95 9.51 5.25 -12.69
N LYS A 96 8.74 5.26 -13.77
CA LYS A 96 8.27 6.51 -14.39
C LYS A 96 7.09 7.07 -13.59
N LEU A 97 7.07 8.38 -13.41
CA LEU A 97 5.96 9.12 -12.82
C LEU A 97 4.76 9.24 -13.80
N PRO A 98 3.55 9.43 -13.32
CA PRO A 98 3.18 9.45 -11.90
C PRO A 98 3.18 8.06 -11.25
N VAL A 99 3.39 8.04 -9.93
CA VAL A 99 3.48 6.80 -9.14
C VAL A 99 2.57 6.87 -7.92
N LEU A 100 1.71 5.87 -7.78
CA LEU A 100 0.99 5.62 -6.54
C LEU A 100 1.79 4.63 -5.69
N VAL A 101 2.04 4.99 -4.44
CA VAL A 101 2.67 4.11 -3.45
C VAL A 101 1.59 3.53 -2.55
N LEU A 102 1.62 2.22 -2.33
CA LEU A 102 0.71 1.49 -1.44
C LEU A 102 1.52 0.70 -0.41
N PRO A 103 1.11 0.67 0.86
CA PRO A 103 1.68 -0.22 1.86
C PRO A 103 1.11 -1.63 1.70
N SER A 104 1.78 -2.63 2.26
CA SER A 104 1.33 -4.03 2.23
C SER A 104 0.83 -4.55 3.59
N ASP A 105 0.53 -3.65 4.52
CA ASP A 105 0.14 -3.99 5.90
C ASP A 105 -1.21 -3.41 6.34
N LEU A 106 -2.04 -3.01 5.37
CA LEU A 106 -3.43 -2.60 5.58
C LEU A 106 -4.37 -3.79 5.25
N PRO A 107 -4.81 -4.59 6.23
CA PRO A 107 -5.54 -5.83 5.99
C PRO A 107 -6.92 -5.64 5.38
N PHE A 108 -7.54 -4.51 5.63
CA PHE A 108 -8.91 -4.21 5.19
C PHE A 108 -8.99 -3.15 4.10
N ILE A 109 -7.84 -2.78 3.51
CA ILE A 109 -7.82 -1.79 2.42
C ILE A 109 -8.74 -2.23 1.29
N THR A 110 -9.51 -1.28 0.76
CA THR A 110 -10.44 -1.51 -0.34
C THR A 110 -10.07 -0.68 -1.56
N LEU A 111 -10.51 -1.16 -2.73
CA LEU A 111 -10.35 -0.46 -3.99
C LEU A 111 -11.01 0.93 -3.95
N ASP A 112 -12.18 1.05 -3.29
CA ASP A 112 -12.95 2.30 -3.23
C ASP A 112 -12.22 3.37 -2.43
N VAL A 113 -11.57 3.00 -1.32
CA VAL A 113 -10.73 3.92 -0.53
C VAL A 113 -9.58 4.46 -1.37
N VAL A 114 -8.87 3.57 -2.09
CA VAL A 114 -7.75 4.00 -2.93
C VAL A 114 -8.21 4.85 -4.11
N LYS A 115 -9.33 4.50 -4.77
CA LYS A 115 -9.94 5.32 -5.83
C LYS A 115 -10.32 6.70 -5.33
N LYS A 116 -10.92 6.79 -4.14
CA LYS A 116 -11.28 8.06 -3.54
C LYS A 116 -10.07 8.93 -3.26
N PHE A 117 -8.98 8.33 -2.75
CA PHE A 117 -7.72 9.05 -2.58
C PHE A 117 -7.18 9.59 -3.91
N ILE A 118 -7.11 8.75 -4.96
CA ILE A 118 -6.63 9.17 -6.28
C ILE A 118 -7.50 10.31 -6.84
N GLU A 119 -8.83 10.22 -6.70
CA GLU A 119 -9.76 11.26 -7.15
C GLU A 119 -9.44 12.61 -6.49
N LEU A 120 -9.30 12.64 -5.16
CA LEU A 120 -8.97 13.83 -4.41
C LEU A 120 -7.56 14.34 -4.73
N ALA A 121 -6.57 13.45 -4.77
CA ALA A 121 -5.19 13.79 -5.08
C ALA A 121 -5.01 14.35 -6.50
N SER A 122 -5.83 13.91 -7.46
CA SER A 122 -5.78 14.40 -8.85
C SER A 122 -6.25 15.85 -9.01
N SER A 123 -6.95 16.40 -8.02
CA SER A 123 -7.36 17.82 -8.00
C SER A 123 -6.29 18.75 -7.39
N GLU A 124 -5.23 18.19 -6.80
CA GLU A 124 -4.18 18.95 -6.16
C GLU A 124 -3.06 19.30 -7.14
N GLU A 125 -2.70 20.59 -7.19
CA GLU A 125 -1.59 21.09 -8.03
C GLU A 125 -0.24 21.03 -7.29
N VAL A 126 0.06 19.86 -6.69
CA VAL A 126 1.29 19.63 -5.91
C VAL A 126 2.04 18.40 -6.39
N ASN A 127 3.30 18.30 -5.99
CA ASN A 127 4.20 17.25 -6.47
C ASN A 127 4.03 15.92 -5.75
N VAL A 128 3.75 15.95 -4.45
CA VAL A 128 3.55 14.76 -3.62
C VAL A 128 2.30 14.95 -2.76
N ILE A 129 1.40 13.99 -2.82
CA ILE A 129 0.18 13.98 -2.02
C ILE A 129 0.20 12.73 -1.15
N THR A 130 0.00 12.87 0.16
CA THR A 130 -0.02 11.75 1.12
C THR A 130 -1.36 11.66 1.82
N LEU A 131 -1.87 10.44 1.98
CA LEU A 131 -3.06 10.16 2.76
C LEU A 131 -2.70 10.13 4.24
N THR A 132 -3.41 10.92 5.04
CA THR A 132 -3.29 10.95 6.50
C THR A 132 -4.63 10.63 7.15
N VAL A 133 -4.55 10.07 8.36
CA VAL A 133 -5.69 9.84 9.24
C VAL A 133 -5.42 10.56 10.56
N CYS A 134 -6.37 11.35 11.04
CA CYS A 134 -6.19 12.19 12.22
C CYS A 134 -7.15 11.82 13.36
N PRO A 135 -6.98 10.65 14.03
CA PRO A 135 -7.76 10.33 15.20
C PRO A 135 -7.39 11.27 16.36
N ASN A 136 -8.41 11.87 16.99
CA ASN A 136 -8.22 12.72 18.19
C ASN A 136 -7.20 13.87 18.03
N SER A 137 -7.13 14.47 16.84
CA SER A 137 -6.19 15.57 16.49
C SER A 137 -4.72 15.16 16.34
N GLU A 138 -4.39 13.88 16.45
CA GLU A 138 -3.07 13.34 16.11
C GLU A 138 -3.12 12.72 14.71
N CYS A 139 -2.36 13.30 13.78
CA CYS A 139 -2.34 12.81 12.40
C CYS A 139 -1.21 11.80 12.20
N ARG A 140 -1.52 10.73 11.45
CA ARG A 140 -0.52 9.74 11.00
C ARG A 140 -0.65 9.49 9.52
N GLU A 141 0.47 9.28 8.86
CA GLU A 141 0.52 8.79 7.49
C GLU A 141 0.24 7.27 7.47
N VAL A 142 -0.51 6.82 6.49
CA VAL A 142 -0.84 5.40 6.34
C VAL A 142 -0.05 4.71 5.24
N GLY A 143 0.95 5.39 4.68
CA GLY A 143 1.82 4.85 3.64
C GLY A 143 1.24 4.89 2.21
N ILE A 144 0.09 5.55 2.00
CA ILE A 144 -0.49 5.78 0.68
C ILE A 144 -0.09 7.17 0.21
N SER A 145 0.61 7.26 -0.95
CA SER A 145 1.04 8.55 -1.50
C SER A 145 1.03 8.53 -3.03
N LEU A 146 0.68 9.66 -3.63
CA LEU A 146 0.77 9.89 -5.08
C LEU A 146 1.94 10.83 -5.37
N PHE A 147 2.87 10.39 -6.20
CA PHE A 147 4.03 11.15 -6.66
C PHE A 147 3.82 11.59 -8.10
N ASN A 148 3.69 12.89 -8.32
CA ASN A 148 3.70 13.54 -9.63
C ASN A 148 5.11 14.01 -10.01
N SER A 149 5.97 14.25 -9.01
CA SER A 149 7.39 14.60 -9.16
C SER A 149 8.21 13.98 -8.01
N PHE A 150 9.53 13.86 -8.21
CA PHE A 150 10.46 13.37 -7.16
C PHE A 150 10.80 14.41 -6.11
N SER A 151 10.48 15.67 -6.35
CA SER A 151 10.74 16.79 -5.43
C SER A 151 9.75 17.92 -5.68
N GLY A 152 9.61 18.82 -4.73
CA GLY A 152 8.76 20.00 -4.84
C GLY A 152 7.76 20.12 -3.69
N THR A 153 6.59 20.64 -4.00
CA THR A 153 5.51 20.87 -3.02
C THR A 153 4.87 19.57 -2.57
N TRP A 154 4.44 19.55 -1.32
CA TRP A 154 3.81 18.41 -0.68
C TRP A 154 2.56 18.84 0.08
N THR A 155 1.53 18.00 0.10
CA THR A 155 0.31 18.18 0.88
C THR A 155 -0.22 16.86 1.43
N ASN A 156 -1.08 16.95 2.42
CA ASN A 156 -1.84 15.83 2.97
C ASN A 156 -3.31 15.91 2.58
N ILE A 157 -3.91 14.75 2.32
CA ILE A 157 -5.36 14.59 2.26
C ILE A 157 -5.77 13.78 3.48
N GLU A 158 -6.62 14.38 4.30
CA GLU A 158 -7.12 13.77 5.51
C GLU A 158 -8.32 12.87 5.20
N PHE A 159 -8.25 11.63 5.67
CA PHE A 159 -9.34 10.66 5.67
C PHE A 159 -9.82 10.43 7.11
N PRO A 160 -11.09 10.05 7.30
CA PRO A 160 -11.58 9.67 8.62
C PRO A 160 -10.84 8.43 9.15
N ASP A 161 -10.78 8.27 10.47
CA ASP A 161 -10.27 7.05 11.09
C ASP A 161 -11.24 5.90 10.82
N MET A 162 -10.86 5.03 9.91
CA MET A 162 -11.68 3.93 9.41
C MET A 162 -10.87 2.63 9.37
N LEU A 163 -11.59 1.51 9.43
CA LEU A 163 -10.98 0.18 9.54
C LEU A 163 -10.06 -0.14 8.34
N GLU A 164 -10.42 0.32 7.16
CA GLU A 164 -9.69 0.09 5.91
C GLU A 164 -8.28 0.70 5.92
N LEU A 165 -8.06 1.69 6.77
CA LEU A 165 -6.79 2.41 6.89
C LEU A 165 -6.01 2.05 8.17
N LYS A 166 -6.44 1.02 8.89
CA LYS A 166 -5.69 0.48 10.04
C LYS A 166 -4.61 -0.48 9.58
N ASP A 167 -3.39 -0.17 9.96
CA ASP A 167 -2.22 -1.02 9.78
C ASP A 167 -2.06 -2.05 10.91
N ILE A 168 -1.22 -3.03 10.70
CA ILE A 168 -0.86 -4.03 11.72
C ILE A 168 0.58 -3.76 12.16
N ASP A 169 0.76 -3.07 13.26
CA ASP A 169 2.08 -2.72 13.79
C ASP A 169 2.47 -3.53 15.03
N THR A 170 1.49 -3.97 15.81
CA THR A 170 1.69 -4.66 17.08
C THR A 170 1.00 -6.03 17.11
N GLU A 171 1.37 -6.87 18.09
CA GLU A 171 0.66 -8.13 18.34
C GLU A 171 -0.81 -7.90 18.71
N GLU A 172 -1.13 -6.75 19.32
CA GLU A 172 -2.50 -6.40 19.68
C GLU A 172 -3.32 -6.09 18.43
N ASP A 173 -2.76 -5.31 17.49
CA ASP A 173 -3.42 -5.06 16.20
C ASP A 173 -3.72 -6.37 15.48
N LEU A 174 -2.75 -7.29 15.47
CA LEU A 174 -2.93 -8.61 14.85
C LEU A 174 -4.06 -9.43 15.51
N LYS A 175 -4.19 -9.38 16.83
CA LYS A 175 -5.32 -10.05 17.54
C LYS A 175 -6.65 -9.43 17.17
N VAL A 176 -6.74 -8.10 17.15
CA VAL A 176 -7.95 -7.38 16.76
C VAL A 176 -8.36 -7.76 15.33
N VAL A 177 -7.43 -7.69 14.37
CA VAL A 177 -7.70 -8.06 12.98
C VAL A 177 -8.17 -9.49 12.86
N LYS A 178 -7.52 -10.46 13.54
CA LYS A 178 -7.94 -11.86 13.53
C LYS A 178 -9.36 -12.06 14.09
N SER A 179 -9.73 -11.33 15.13
CA SER A 179 -11.08 -11.42 15.69
C SER A 179 -12.14 -10.90 14.71
N LEU A 180 -11.83 -9.83 13.98
CA LEU A 180 -12.72 -9.28 12.95
C LEU A 180 -12.88 -10.24 11.76
N CYS A 181 -11.81 -10.93 11.35
CA CYS A 181 -11.91 -11.96 10.31
C CYS A 181 -12.86 -13.11 10.70
N GLY A 182 -12.77 -13.61 11.95
CA GLY A 182 -13.67 -14.67 12.44
C GLY A 182 -15.13 -14.26 12.41
N SER A 183 -15.44 -13.03 12.80
CA SER A 183 -16.82 -12.52 12.76
C SER A 183 -17.36 -12.30 11.33
N MET A 184 -16.51 -12.05 10.34
CA MET A 184 -16.91 -11.92 8.94
C MET A 184 -17.27 -13.28 8.30
N GLU A 185 -16.61 -14.35 8.69
CA GLU A 185 -16.92 -15.71 8.20
C GLU A 185 -18.27 -16.20 8.70
N ASP A 186 -18.70 -15.77 9.90
CA ASP A 186 -20.00 -16.16 10.50
C ASP A 186 -21.19 -15.42 9.87
N VAL A 187 -20.98 -14.29 9.19
CA VAL A 187 -22.04 -13.49 8.52
C VAL A 187 -22.35 -14.02 7.10
N VAL A 188 -21.46 -14.81 6.51
CA VAL A 188 -21.58 -15.31 5.12
C VAL A 188 -22.17 -16.75 5.10
N ARG A 189 -22.49 -17.32 6.25
CA ARG A 189 -23.21 -18.58 6.39
C ARG A 189 -24.68 -18.34 6.67
#